data_9a31e566948b388a6700cdebff150ec6
#
_entry.id   9a31e566948b388a6700cdebff150ec6
#
_cell.length_a   1.000
_cell.length_b   1.000
_cell.length_c   1.000
_cell.angle_alpha   90.00
_cell.angle_beta   90.00
_cell.angle_gamma   90.00
#
_symmetry.space_group_name_H-M   'P 1'
#
loop_
_entity.id
_entity.type
_entity.pdbx_description
1 polymer ?
#
loop_
_entity_poly.entity_id
_entity_poly.type
_entity_poly.pdbx_seq_one_letter_code
_entity_poly.pdbx_strand_id
1 'polypeptide(L)'
;MSDMSETVQKSSRNSLAKTVTPRLFVLELNAGRIHSMNTDGSDRQTIVTNCHLPDGIVVDVEACHIYWTNMGVPSLNDGSVERADLDGKNRKIIVPRGKTHTPKQIILDKKGGKLYWCDREGMRVMRCNLDGSRLETLIESGRGDADRQDQTKWCVGLTIDPKFGRIYWTQKGPDNAGLGRIFRANVEIPPGQTAQTRSDIEIFFDGLPEPIDIELDHTKRVLYWTDRGDPPRGNTVNRASIDNKPVEPEIVVTHLMEGIGIALDIPNDRMFVTDFAGSIYSARLDGSGERNFLYAQGNLTGIAYAEIPKER
;
A
#
# COMPACT_ATOMS: atom_id res chain seq x y z
N MET A 1 33.41 64.01 4.20
CA MET A 1 33.56 62.56 4.42
C MET A 1 32.15 62.01 4.62
N SER A 2 31.60 61.45 3.56
CA SER A 2 30.21 61.04 3.46
C SER A 2 30.09 59.56 3.90
N ASP A 3 29.24 59.36 4.85
CA ASP A 3 28.87 58.04 5.33
C ASP A 3 27.72 57.50 4.47
N MET A 4 27.97 56.44 3.74
CA MET A 4 26.96 55.74 2.93
C MET A 4 26.53 54.47 3.69
N SER A 5 25.38 54.54 4.37
CA SER A 5 24.73 53.38 4.96
C SER A 5 23.98 52.57 3.87
N GLU A 6 24.49 51.41 3.55
CA GLU A 6 23.80 50.42 2.69
C GLU A 6 22.66 49.77 3.47
N THR A 7 21.45 50.06 3.05
CA THR A 7 20.23 49.38 3.56
C THR A 7 20.05 48.07 2.83
N VAL A 8 20.39 46.94 3.45
CA VAL A 8 20.11 45.61 2.93
C VAL A 8 18.62 45.30 3.14
N GLN A 9 17.85 45.35 2.07
CA GLN A 9 16.46 44.85 2.04
C GLN A 9 16.46 43.33 2.13
N LYS A 10 16.06 42.79 3.32
CA LYS A 10 15.70 41.40 3.47
C LYS A 10 14.36 41.14 2.74
N SER A 11 14.40 40.56 1.58
CA SER A 11 13.25 39.98 0.89
C SER A 11 12.75 38.78 1.68
N SER A 12 11.73 38.95 2.48
CA SER A 12 10.98 37.85 3.10
C SER A 12 10.15 37.15 2.02
N ARG A 13 10.63 36.03 1.53
CA ARG A 13 9.81 35.11 0.76
C ARG A 13 8.77 34.48 1.70
N ASN A 14 7.60 35.10 1.78
CA ASN A 14 6.41 34.47 2.34
C ASN A 14 6.03 33.30 1.42
N SER A 15 6.45 32.08 1.75
CA SER A 15 5.85 30.89 1.19
C SER A 15 4.45 30.76 1.77
N LEU A 16 3.44 31.19 1.02
CA LEU A 16 2.04 30.90 1.35
C LEU A 16 1.92 29.39 1.48
N ALA A 17 1.75 28.90 2.70
CA ALA A 17 1.47 27.48 2.94
C ALA A 17 0.23 27.11 2.11
N LYS A 18 0.38 26.19 1.16
CA LYS A 18 -0.76 25.66 0.41
C LYS A 18 -1.72 25.05 1.41
N THR A 19 -2.95 25.54 1.45
CA THR A 19 -3.99 24.94 2.26
C THR A 19 -4.31 23.59 1.66
N VAL A 20 -4.16 22.50 2.42
CA VAL A 20 -4.46 21.14 1.99
C VAL A 20 -5.68 20.61 2.76
N THR A 21 -6.37 19.64 2.19
CA THR A 21 -7.43 18.87 2.84
C THR A 21 -6.97 17.41 2.95
N PRO A 22 -6.78 16.89 4.17
CA PRO A 22 -6.49 15.49 4.37
C PRO A 22 -7.67 14.62 3.95
N ARG A 23 -7.42 13.62 3.10
CA ARG A 23 -8.44 12.70 2.58
C ARG A 23 -8.00 11.26 2.71
N LEU A 24 -8.98 10.39 2.95
CA LEU A 24 -8.85 8.93 2.80
C LEU A 24 -9.53 8.51 1.51
N PHE A 25 -8.89 7.56 0.83
CA PHE A 25 -9.45 6.84 -0.32
C PHE A 25 -9.54 5.37 0.09
N VAL A 26 -10.74 4.79 0.02
CA VAL A 26 -11.04 3.46 0.58
C VAL A 26 -11.76 2.62 -0.45
N LEU A 27 -11.34 1.36 -0.57
CA LEU A 27 -11.92 0.39 -1.49
C LEU A 27 -12.96 -0.48 -0.77
N GLU A 28 -14.14 -0.61 -1.38
CA GLU A 28 -15.19 -1.54 -0.99
C GLU A 28 -15.23 -2.70 -2.00
N LEU A 29 -14.78 -3.88 -1.58
CA LEU A 29 -14.52 -5.02 -2.45
C LEU A 29 -15.77 -5.50 -3.21
N ASN A 30 -16.77 -5.97 -2.46
CA ASN A 30 -17.94 -6.67 -3.03
C ASN A 30 -18.87 -5.71 -3.77
N ALA A 31 -18.98 -4.47 -3.35
CA ALA A 31 -19.77 -3.46 -4.06
C ALA A 31 -19.00 -2.84 -5.23
N GLY A 32 -17.71 -3.12 -5.38
CA GLY A 32 -16.87 -2.61 -6.48
C GLY A 32 -16.80 -1.09 -6.51
N ARG A 33 -16.50 -0.47 -5.35
CA ARG A 33 -16.53 0.99 -5.20
C ARG A 33 -15.22 1.54 -4.64
N ILE A 34 -14.95 2.80 -4.97
CA ILE A 34 -13.94 3.62 -4.31
C ILE A 34 -14.63 4.80 -3.67
N HIS A 35 -14.36 5.00 -2.39
CA HIS A 35 -14.85 6.14 -1.62
C HIS A 35 -13.72 7.10 -1.31
N SER A 36 -14.02 8.40 -1.34
CA SER A 36 -13.17 9.45 -0.76
C SER A 36 -13.91 10.09 0.42
N MET A 37 -13.19 10.37 1.52
CA MET A 37 -13.76 10.96 2.73
C MET A 37 -12.71 11.75 3.51
N ASN A 38 -13.16 12.58 4.45
CA ASN A 38 -12.28 13.18 5.44
C ASN A 38 -11.70 12.13 6.39
N THR A 39 -10.63 12.45 7.09
CA THR A 39 -9.95 11.53 8.03
C THR A 39 -10.75 11.20 9.31
N ASP A 40 -11.93 11.80 9.47
CA ASP A 40 -12.89 11.48 10.52
C ASP A 40 -14.12 10.71 10.00
N GLY A 41 -14.13 10.35 8.71
CA GLY A 41 -15.22 9.64 8.03
C GLY A 41 -16.31 10.55 7.49
N SER A 42 -16.29 11.85 7.77
CA SER A 42 -17.24 12.80 7.21
C SER A 42 -16.99 13.06 5.73
N ASP A 43 -17.94 13.73 5.06
CA ASP A 43 -17.89 14.07 3.62
C ASP A 43 -17.51 12.87 2.74
N ARG A 44 -18.13 11.72 3.02
CA ARG A 44 -17.93 10.48 2.24
C ARG A 44 -18.63 10.59 0.89
N GLN A 45 -17.87 10.35 -0.16
CA GLN A 45 -18.35 10.35 -1.54
C GLN A 45 -17.90 9.06 -2.24
N THR A 46 -18.79 8.44 -3.02
CA THR A 46 -18.41 7.36 -3.94
C THR A 46 -17.90 8.00 -5.22
N ILE A 47 -16.61 7.88 -5.49
CA ILE A 47 -15.95 8.50 -6.65
C ILE A 47 -15.79 7.56 -7.83
N VAL A 48 -15.69 6.23 -7.60
CA VAL A 48 -15.66 5.23 -8.67
C VAL A 48 -16.61 4.10 -8.33
N THR A 49 -17.28 3.55 -9.34
CA THR A 49 -18.15 2.37 -9.24
C THR A 49 -17.77 1.34 -10.29
N ASN A 50 -18.36 0.14 -10.19
CA ASN A 50 -18.11 -0.96 -11.13
C ASN A 50 -16.61 -1.33 -11.23
N CYS A 51 -15.90 -1.29 -10.11
CA CYS A 51 -14.60 -1.91 -9.98
C CYS A 51 -14.78 -3.44 -9.89
N HIS A 52 -13.80 -4.19 -10.37
CA HIS A 52 -13.88 -5.64 -10.40
C HIS A 52 -13.11 -6.27 -9.24
N LEU A 53 -13.71 -6.29 -8.04
CA LEU A 53 -13.11 -6.70 -6.78
C LEU A 53 -11.84 -5.89 -6.47
N PRO A 54 -11.96 -4.58 -6.19
CA PRO A 54 -10.80 -3.71 -5.97
C PRO A 54 -10.09 -4.08 -4.66
N ASP A 55 -8.73 -3.98 -4.64
CA ASP A 55 -7.95 -4.42 -3.47
C ASP A 55 -6.92 -3.41 -2.97
N GLY A 56 -6.01 -2.92 -3.80
CA GLY A 56 -4.99 -1.94 -3.43
C GLY A 56 -5.22 -0.59 -4.08
N ILE A 57 -4.84 0.50 -3.42
CA ILE A 57 -5.01 1.88 -3.92
C ILE A 57 -3.84 2.76 -3.53
N VAL A 58 -3.41 3.64 -4.45
CA VAL A 58 -2.46 4.72 -4.19
C VAL A 58 -2.90 6.02 -4.84
N VAL A 59 -2.41 7.14 -4.31
CA VAL A 59 -2.76 8.49 -4.76
C VAL A 59 -1.52 9.22 -5.26
N ASP A 60 -1.57 9.73 -6.47
CA ASP A 60 -0.62 10.70 -7.02
C ASP A 60 -1.23 12.11 -6.92
N VAL A 61 -0.94 12.78 -5.81
CA VAL A 61 -1.49 14.13 -5.55
C VAL A 61 -1.04 15.16 -6.59
N GLU A 62 0.21 15.09 -7.06
CA GLU A 62 0.76 16.04 -8.03
C GLU A 62 0.11 15.90 -9.41
N ALA A 63 -0.13 14.65 -9.84
CA ALA A 63 -0.81 14.37 -11.10
C ALA A 63 -2.34 14.37 -10.98
N CYS A 64 -2.88 14.56 -9.77
CA CYS A 64 -4.31 14.47 -9.47
C CYS A 64 -4.93 13.13 -9.86
N HIS A 65 -4.22 12.02 -9.63
CA HIS A 65 -4.67 10.67 -10.00
C HIS A 65 -4.76 9.74 -8.80
N ILE A 66 -5.70 8.80 -8.87
CA ILE A 66 -5.72 7.56 -8.10
C ILE A 66 -5.38 6.38 -9.01
N TYR A 67 -4.64 5.41 -8.50
CA TYR A 67 -4.39 4.12 -9.15
C TYR A 67 -4.89 3.02 -8.22
N TRP A 68 -5.52 1.99 -8.77
CA TRP A 68 -5.98 0.85 -7.98
C TRP A 68 -5.84 -0.45 -8.74
N THR A 69 -5.78 -1.53 -8.00
CA THR A 69 -5.86 -2.88 -8.53
C THR A 69 -7.30 -3.38 -8.51
N ASN A 70 -7.70 -4.07 -9.56
CA ASN A 70 -8.88 -4.92 -9.54
C ASN A 70 -8.40 -6.37 -9.49
N MET A 71 -8.70 -7.04 -8.40
CA MET A 71 -8.28 -8.41 -8.15
C MET A 71 -8.86 -9.37 -9.20
N GLY A 72 -10.06 -9.10 -9.67
CA GLY A 72 -10.77 -10.01 -10.55
C GLY A 72 -11.17 -11.30 -9.84
N VAL A 73 -11.61 -12.29 -10.60
CA VAL A 73 -11.94 -13.61 -10.08
C VAL A 73 -10.64 -14.44 -10.05
N PRO A 74 -10.20 -14.94 -8.88
CA PRO A 74 -8.89 -15.60 -8.73
C PRO A 74 -8.62 -16.76 -9.68
N SER A 75 -9.66 -17.43 -10.17
CA SER A 75 -9.55 -18.55 -11.12
C SER A 75 -9.49 -18.13 -12.60
N LEU A 76 -9.72 -16.82 -12.92
CA LEU A 76 -9.94 -16.39 -14.31
C LEU A 76 -8.77 -15.62 -14.94
N ASN A 77 -7.72 -15.29 -14.20
CA ASN A 77 -6.62 -14.45 -14.70
C ASN A 77 -7.15 -13.16 -15.37
N ASP A 78 -8.09 -12.49 -14.72
CA ASP A 78 -8.81 -11.32 -15.23
C ASP A 78 -8.57 -10.04 -14.42
N GLY A 79 -7.54 -10.04 -13.60
CA GLY A 79 -7.08 -8.88 -12.84
C GLY A 79 -6.62 -7.74 -13.74
N SER A 80 -6.67 -6.51 -13.22
CA SER A 80 -6.24 -5.29 -13.92
C SER A 80 -5.69 -4.25 -12.96
N VAL A 81 -4.93 -3.28 -13.49
CA VAL A 81 -4.60 -2.05 -12.79
C VAL A 81 -5.24 -0.89 -13.54
N GLU A 82 -5.88 0.00 -12.82
CA GLU A 82 -6.61 1.12 -13.42
C GLU A 82 -6.23 2.44 -12.75
N ARG A 83 -6.59 3.55 -13.41
CA ARG A 83 -6.37 4.91 -12.97
C ARG A 83 -7.62 5.75 -13.24
N ALA A 84 -7.87 6.74 -12.38
CA ALA A 84 -8.81 7.83 -12.62
C ALA A 84 -8.24 9.13 -12.04
N ASP A 85 -8.90 10.25 -12.31
CA ASP A 85 -8.67 11.50 -11.58
C ASP A 85 -9.16 11.35 -10.12
N LEU A 86 -8.77 12.27 -9.23
CA LEU A 86 -9.14 12.22 -7.80
C LEU A 86 -10.66 12.24 -7.55
N ASP A 87 -11.44 12.74 -8.50
CA ASP A 87 -12.91 12.75 -8.47
C ASP A 87 -13.54 11.54 -9.18
N GLY A 88 -12.73 10.58 -9.61
CA GLY A 88 -13.14 9.35 -10.28
C GLY A 88 -13.39 9.48 -11.79
N LYS A 89 -13.25 10.69 -12.36
CA LYS A 89 -13.40 10.89 -13.81
C LYS A 89 -12.19 10.36 -14.59
N ASN A 90 -12.30 10.34 -15.92
CA ASN A 90 -11.23 9.97 -16.85
C ASN A 90 -10.60 8.60 -16.55
N ARG A 91 -11.41 7.63 -16.08
CA ARG A 91 -11.00 6.26 -15.79
C ARG A 91 -10.33 5.59 -17.00
N LYS A 92 -9.19 4.96 -16.78
CA LYS A 92 -8.39 4.26 -17.80
C LYS A 92 -7.83 2.96 -17.24
N ILE A 93 -7.75 1.94 -18.08
CA ILE A 93 -7.02 0.71 -17.80
C ILE A 93 -5.53 0.96 -18.07
N ILE A 94 -4.70 0.74 -17.07
CA ILE A 94 -3.24 0.87 -17.14
C ILE A 94 -2.60 -0.49 -17.44
N VAL A 95 -3.01 -1.53 -16.72
CA VAL A 95 -2.60 -2.91 -17.00
C VAL A 95 -3.85 -3.72 -17.31
N PRO A 96 -4.00 -4.20 -18.56
CA PRO A 96 -5.22 -4.91 -18.97
C PRO A 96 -5.28 -6.32 -18.39
N ARG A 97 -6.48 -6.89 -18.39
CA ARG A 97 -6.78 -8.27 -18.01
C ARG A 97 -5.86 -9.26 -18.75
N GLY A 98 -5.46 -10.33 -18.07
CA GLY A 98 -4.55 -11.35 -18.58
C GLY A 98 -3.06 -10.99 -18.51
N LYS A 99 -2.71 -9.77 -18.09
CA LYS A 99 -1.33 -9.34 -17.85
C LYS A 99 -0.91 -9.45 -16.38
N THR A 100 -1.87 -9.39 -15.49
CA THR A 100 -1.75 -9.69 -14.05
C THR A 100 -2.89 -10.58 -13.66
N HIS A 101 -2.65 -11.54 -12.75
CA HIS A 101 -3.63 -12.58 -12.42
C HIS A 101 -4.64 -12.06 -11.38
N THR A 102 -4.14 -11.78 -10.18
CA THR A 102 -4.94 -11.32 -9.04
C THR A 102 -4.15 -10.24 -8.31
N PRO A 103 -4.04 -9.04 -8.92
CA PRO A 103 -3.26 -7.96 -8.31
C PRO A 103 -3.89 -7.53 -6.98
N LYS A 104 -3.05 -7.43 -5.96
CA LYS A 104 -3.38 -7.08 -4.59
C LYS A 104 -2.89 -5.65 -4.29
N GLN A 105 -2.21 -5.45 -3.16
CA GLN A 105 -1.74 -4.13 -2.78
C GLN A 105 -0.78 -3.52 -3.81
N ILE A 106 -0.84 -2.20 -3.95
CA ILE A 106 -0.10 -1.42 -4.96
C ILE A 106 0.55 -0.21 -4.30
N ILE A 107 1.76 0.13 -4.76
CA ILE A 107 2.46 1.33 -4.33
C ILE A 107 2.92 2.17 -5.52
N LEU A 108 3.13 3.45 -5.26
CA LEU A 108 3.63 4.44 -6.20
C LEU A 108 5.05 4.89 -5.83
N ASP A 109 6.02 4.62 -6.70
CA ASP A 109 7.29 5.35 -6.71
C ASP A 109 7.16 6.59 -7.61
N LYS A 110 6.77 7.69 -6.99
CA LYS A 110 6.58 8.96 -7.72
C LYS A 110 7.86 9.43 -8.39
N LYS A 111 9.01 9.32 -7.72
CA LYS A 111 10.31 9.78 -8.22
C LYS A 111 10.82 8.90 -9.37
N GLY A 112 10.64 7.59 -9.25
CA GLY A 112 10.99 6.63 -10.31
C GLY A 112 9.97 6.54 -11.42
N GLY A 113 8.77 7.14 -11.27
CA GLY A 113 7.68 7.07 -12.25
C GLY A 113 7.14 5.66 -12.43
N LYS A 114 7.02 4.89 -11.35
CA LYS A 114 6.66 3.48 -11.37
C LYS A 114 5.49 3.16 -10.43
N LEU A 115 4.69 2.18 -10.87
CA LEU A 115 3.77 1.43 -10.02
C LEU A 115 4.32 0.05 -9.74
N TYR A 116 4.15 -0.44 -8.52
CA TYR A 116 4.52 -1.80 -8.10
C TYR A 116 3.31 -2.45 -7.44
N TRP A 117 3.10 -3.75 -7.64
CA TRP A 117 2.02 -4.49 -6.98
C TRP A 117 2.38 -5.95 -6.79
N CYS A 118 1.73 -6.58 -5.82
CA CYS A 118 1.73 -8.02 -5.65
C CYS A 118 0.66 -8.66 -6.53
N ASP A 119 0.98 -9.74 -7.22
CA ASP A 119 0.07 -10.53 -8.03
C ASP A 119 -0.11 -11.90 -7.36
N ARG A 120 -1.16 -12.05 -6.54
CA ARG A 120 -1.31 -13.13 -5.56
C ARG A 120 -1.29 -14.51 -6.19
N GLU A 121 -2.28 -14.88 -6.97
CA GLU A 121 -2.33 -16.15 -7.70
C GLU A 121 -1.39 -16.18 -8.93
N GLY A 122 -0.89 -15.00 -9.33
CA GLY A 122 0.25 -14.91 -10.27
C GLY A 122 1.57 -15.26 -9.61
N MET A 123 1.64 -15.30 -8.26
CA MET A 123 2.82 -15.63 -7.46
C MET A 123 4.02 -14.73 -7.80
N ARG A 124 3.75 -13.42 -7.95
CA ARG A 124 4.73 -12.47 -8.46
C ARG A 124 4.67 -11.13 -7.74
N VAL A 125 5.77 -10.41 -7.78
CA VAL A 125 5.79 -8.95 -7.60
C VAL A 125 6.10 -8.32 -8.94
N MET A 126 5.29 -7.35 -9.34
CA MET A 126 5.34 -6.73 -10.67
C MET A 126 5.54 -5.22 -10.56
N ARG A 127 6.04 -4.63 -11.64
CA ARG A 127 6.07 -3.17 -11.82
C ARG A 127 5.79 -2.77 -13.26
N CYS A 128 5.37 -1.50 -13.45
CA CYS A 128 5.30 -0.85 -14.75
C CYS A 128 5.52 0.67 -14.61
N ASN A 129 5.64 1.36 -15.75
CA ASN A 129 5.53 2.82 -15.77
C ASN A 129 4.09 3.25 -15.41
N LEU A 130 3.88 4.53 -15.04
CA LEU A 130 2.56 5.09 -14.70
C LEU A 130 1.55 5.02 -15.85
N ASP A 131 1.99 4.85 -17.08
CA ASP A 131 1.16 4.65 -18.28
C ASP A 131 0.92 3.17 -18.64
N GLY A 132 1.45 2.23 -17.83
CA GLY A 132 1.37 0.79 -18.03
C GLY A 132 2.44 0.20 -18.96
N SER A 133 3.26 1.03 -19.56
CA SER A 133 4.40 0.56 -20.38
C SER A 133 5.48 -0.09 -19.50
N ARG A 134 6.39 -0.85 -20.12
CA ARG A 134 7.49 -1.56 -19.45
C ARG A 134 7.01 -2.42 -18.27
N LEU A 135 6.01 -3.24 -18.53
CA LEU A 135 5.52 -4.22 -17.57
C LEU A 135 6.58 -5.30 -17.32
N GLU A 136 6.98 -5.47 -16.07
CA GLU A 136 8.04 -6.36 -15.63
C GLU A 136 7.63 -7.20 -14.42
N THR A 137 8.16 -8.42 -14.32
CA THR A 137 8.12 -9.23 -13.10
C THR A 137 9.45 -9.07 -12.38
N LEU A 138 9.42 -8.65 -11.12
CA LEU A 138 10.61 -8.44 -10.27
C LEU A 138 10.93 -9.66 -9.40
N ILE A 139 9.90 -10.33 -8.92
CA ILE A 139 9.95 -11.52 -8.05
C ILE A 139 8.99 -12.55 -8.64
N GLU A 140 9.41 -13.79 -8.75
CA GLU A 140 8.57 -14.92 -9.13
C GLU A 140 8.75 -16.02 -8.09
N SER A 141 7.75 -16.18 -7.20
CA SER A 141 7.76 -17.13 -6.09
C SER A 141 7.23 -18.51 -6.46
N GLY A 142 6.57 -18.62 -7.62
CA GLY A 142 6.03 -19.88 -8.14
C GLY A 142 5.57 -19.76 -9.57
N ARG A 143 5.30 -20.91 -10.21
CA ARG A 143 4.89 -20.97 -11.61
C ARG A 143 3.93 -22.11 -11.88
N GLY A 144 2.90 -21.81 -12.69
CA GLY A 144 1.92 -22.83 -13.13
C GLY A 144 0.89 -23.17 -12.07
N ASP A 145 -0.03 -24.09 -12.42
CA ASP A 145 -1.21 -24.35 -11.61
C ASP A 145 -0.91 -25.12 -10.32
N ALA A 146 0.12 -25.98 -10.33
CA ALA A 146 0.52 -26.71 -9.12
C ALA A 146 1.04 -25.76 -8.04
N ASP A 147 1.92 -24.82 -8.41
CA ASP A 147 2.43 -23.81 -7.46
C ASP A 147 1.35 -22.85 -7.02
N ARG A 148 0.35 -22.56 -7.88
CA ARG A 148 -0.77 -21.66 -7.54
C ARG A 148 -1.65 -22.21 -6.40
N GLN A 149 -1.66 -23.52 -6.16
CA GLN A 149 -2.36 -24.12 -5.03
C GLN A 149 -1.58 -23.96 -3.71
N ASP A 150 -0.29 -23.64 -3.78
CA ASP A 150 0.56 -23.41 -2.62
C ASP A 150 0.46 -21.94 -2.17
N GLN A 151 -0.38 -21.69 -1.18
CA GLN A 151 -0.63 -20.34 -0.65
C GLN A 151 0.62 -19.72 -0.01
N THR A 152 1.67 -20.49 0.31
CA THR A 152 2.93 -19.95 0.80
C THR A 152 3.70 -19.17 -0.26
N LYS A 153 3.29 -19.26 -1.55
CA LYS A 153 3.86 -18.55 -2.69
C LYS A 153 3.10 -17.27 -3.06
N TRP A 154 1.99 -16.99 -2.38
CA TRP A 154 1.10 -15.87 -2.70
C TRP A 154 1.61 -14.55 -2.16
N CYS A 155 2.05 -13.65 -3.04
CA CYS A 155 2.46 -12.30 -2.71
C CYS A 155 1.23 -11.39 -2.52
N VAL A 156 1.17 -10.60 -1.44
CA VAL A 156 -0.03 -9.82 -1.10
C VAL A 156 0.24 -8.33 -0.93
N GLY A 157 1.06 -7.91 0.02
CA GLY A 157 1.42 -6.52 0.27
C GLY A 157 2.86 -6.24 -0.13
N LEU A 158 3.17 -4.98 -0.42
CA LEU A 158 4.55 -4.58 -0.71
C LEU A 158 4.79 -3.11 -0.38
N THR A 159 6.05 -2.79 -0.08
CA THR A 159 6.56 -1.43 0.00
C THR A 159 7.99 -1.37 -0.52
N ILE A 160 8.46 -0.18 -0.87
CA ILE A 160 9.84 0.03 -1.32
C ILE A 160 10.57 1.02 -0.42
N ASP A 161 11.88 0.89 -0.37
CA ASP A 161 12.81 1.88 0.17
C ASP A 161 13.67 2.42 -1.00
N PRO A 162 13.22 3.47 -1.69
CA PRO A 162 13.93 3.99 -2.87
C PRO A 162 15.33 4.52 -2.54
N LYS A 163 15.54 4.97 -1.30
CA LYS A 163 16.84 5.51 -0.85
C LYS A 163 17.93 4.43 -0.86
N PHE A 164 17.56 3.21 -0.51
CA PHE A 164 18.48 2.08 -0.44
C PHE A 164 18.23 1.02 -1.53
N GLY A 165 17.29 1.31 -2.45
CA GLY A 165 16.95 0.42 -3.55
C GLY A 165 16.42 -0.94 -3.08
N ARG A 166 15.64 -0.97 -2.00
CA ARG A 166 15.09 -2.20 -1.41
C ARG A 166 13.59 -2.29 -1.62
N ILE A 167 13.09 -3.52 -1.79
CA ILE A 167 11.68 -3.88 -1.80
C ILE A 167 11.41 -4.86 -0.66
N TYR A 168 10.26 -4.69 -0.01
CA TYR A 168 9.72 -5.59 1.01
C TYR A 168 8.36 -6.06 0.54
N TRP A 169 8.03 -7.34 0.75
CA TRP A 169 6.71 -7.87 0.42
C TRP A 169 6.28 -8.96 1.38
N THR A 170 4.97 -9.14 1.52
CA THR A 170 4.35 -10.17 2.34
C THR A 170 3.96 -11.38 1.51
N GLN A 171 4.07 -12.57 2.11
CA GLN A 171 3.42 -13.80 1.68
C GLN A 171 2.61 -14.33 2.86
N LYS A 172 1.27 -14.33 2.70
CA LYS A 172 0.39 -14.59 3.84
C LYS A 172 0.40 -16.04 4.32
N GLY A 173 0.71 -16.98 3.46
CA GLY A 173 0.54 -18.41 3.74
C GLY A 173 -0.93 -18.85 3.74
N PRO A 174 -1.20 -20.14 4.05
CA PRO A 174 -2.55 -20.64 4.28
C PRO A 174 -3.18 -20.01 5.53
N ASP A 175 -4.51 -19.95 5.55
CA ASP A 175 -5.26 -19.33 6.64
C ASP A 175 -4.89 -19.97 7.98
N ASN A 176 -4.50 -19.14 8.95
CA ASN A 176 -4.13 -19.51 10.33
C ASN A 176 -3.01 -20.58 10.46
N ALA A 177 -2.22 -20.81 9.42
CA ALA A 177 -1.16 -21.83 9.43
C ALA A 177 0.13 -21.37 10.15
N GLY A 178 0.29 -20.07 10.44
CA GLY A 178 1.53 -19.52 11.00
C GLY A 178 2.71 -19.63 10.04
N LEU A 179 2.45 -19.63 8.73
CA LEU A 179 3.46 -19.72 7.66
C LEU A 179 3.62 -18.40 6.90
N GLY A 180 3.04 -17.34 7.43
CA GLY A 180 3.18 -16.00 6.88
C GLY A 180 4.61 -15.49 6.97
N ARG A 181 5.06 -14.74 5.96
CA ARG A 181 6.44 -14.23 5.86
C ARG A 181 6.46 -12.81 5.32
N ILE A 182 7.47 -12.07 5.73
CA ILE A 182 7.92 -10.84 5.09
C ILE A 182 9.29 -11.08 4.50
N PHE A 183 9.45 -10.75 3.23
CA PHE A 183 10.71 -10.84 2.50
C PHE A 183 11.26 -9.46 2.19
N ARG A 184 12.55 -9.41 1.86
CA ARG A 184 13.19 -8.25 1.23
C ARG A 184 14.15 -8.67 0.13
N ALA A 185 14.37 -7.79 -0.83
CA ALA A 185 15.37 -7.93 -1.90
C ALA A 185 15.80 -6.54 -2.39
N ASN A 186 16.74 -6.48 -3.33
CA ASN A 186 16.94 -5.26 -4.11
C ASN A 186 15.72 -5.01 -5.01
N VAL A 187 15.42 -3.77 -5.33
CA VAL A 187 14.38 -3.44 -6.34
C VAL A 187 14.81 -3.99 -7.69
N GLU A 188 16.05 -3.74 -8.08
CA GLU A 188 16.58 -4.25 -9.34
C GLU A 188 17.07 -5.69 -9.20
N ILE A 189 16.77 -6.50 -10.22
CA ILE A 189 17.24 -7.89 -10.28
C ILE A 189 18.76 -7.90 -10.44
N PRO A 190 19.50 -8.73 -9.67
CA PRO A 190 20.96 -8.82 -9.80
C PRO A 190 21.39 -9.14 -11.25
N PRO A 191 22.52 -8.56 -11.73
CA PRO A 191 22.98 -8.78 -13.09
C PRO A 191 23.13 -10.26 -13.45
N GLY A 192 22.63 -10.64 -14.64
CA GLY A 192 22.67 -12.02 -15.14
C GLY A 192 21.63 -12.97 -14.54
N GLN A 193 20.73 -12.47 -13.68
CA GLN A 193 19.66 -13.24 -13.06
C GLN A 193 18.29 -12.83 -13.59
N THR A 194 17.26 -13.60 -13.25
CA THR A 194 15.86 -13.35 -13.58
C THR A 194 15.02 -13.22 -12.30
N ALA A 195 13.76 -12.82 -12.42
CA ALA A 195 12.82 -12.78 -11.30
C ALA A 195 12.72 -14.14 -10.55
N GLN A 196 12.90 -15.25 -11.27
CA GLN A 196 12.84 -16.60 -10.71
C GLN A 196 14.15 -17.05 -10.08
N THR A 197 15.30 -16.63 -10.63
CA THR A 197 16.62 -17.15 -10.23
C THR A 197 17.43 -16.19 -9.35
N ARG A 198 16.84 -15.03 -9.02
CA ARG A 198 17.52 -14.02 -8.19
C ARG A 198 17.90 -14.57 -6.82
N SER A 199 19.15 -14.30 -6.41
CA SER A 199 19.77 -14.85 -5.21
C SER A 199 19.77 -13.89 -4.02
N ASP A 200 19.21 -12.68 -4.18
CA ASP A 200 19.22 -11.61 -3.19
C ASP A 200 17.95 -11.54 -2.33
N ILE A 201 17.05 -12.54 -2.47
CA ILE A 201 15.86 -12.64 -1.64
C ILE A 201 16.23 -13.11 -0.25
N GLU A 202 15.83 -12.33 0.75
CA GLU A 202 16.06 -12.63 2.17
C GLU A 202 14.71 -12.71 2.89
N ILE A 203 14.54 -13.67 3.79
CA ILE A 203 13.42 -13.70 4.73
C ILE A 203 13.69 -12.63 5.79
N PHE A 204 12.80 -11.63 5.88
CA PHE A 204 12.88 -10.59 6.89
C PHE A 204 12.18 -11.01 8.18
N PHE A 205 10.96 -11.56 8.08
CA PHE A 205 10.26 -12.26 9.16
C PHE A 205 9.60 -13.52 8.61
N ASP A 206 9.50 -14.56 9.45
CA ASP A 206 8.74 -15.78 9.18
C ASP A 206 7.90 -16.19 10.39
N GLY A 207 7.08 -17.22 10.24
CA GLY A 207 6.20 -17.68 11.29
C GLY A 207 5.14 -16.66 11.72
N LEU A 208 4.83 -15.70 10.84
CA LEU A 208 3.75 -14.74 11.06
C LEU A 208 2.39 -15.42 10.82
N PRO A 209 1.29 -14.94 11.46
CA PRO A 209 -0.03 -15.51 11.19
C PRO A 209 -0.45 -15.36 9.73
N GLU A 210 -0.83 -14.15 9.28
CA GLU A 210 -1.21 -13.83 7.90
C GLU A 210 -0.93 -12.36 7.58
N PRO A 211 0.33 -11.97 7.30
CA PRO A 211 0.66 -10.59 6.96
C PRO A 211 0.06 -10.20 5.60
N ILE A 212 -0.61 -9.05 5.56
CA ILE A 212 -1.36 -8.57 4.38
C ILE A 212 -0.69 -7.34 3.79
N ASP A 213 -1.13 -6.14 4.15
CA ASP A 213 -0.60 -4.90 3.63
C ASP A 213 0.61 -4.42 4.43
N ILE A 214 1.53 -3.72 3.79
CA ILE A 214 2.79 -3.31 4.41
C ILE A 214 3.21 -1.92 3.92
N GLU A 215 3.52 -1.03 4.86
CA GLU A 215 3.93 0.34 4.63
C GLU A 215 5.26 0.66 5.32
N LEU A 216 6.04 1.58 4.77
CA LEU A 216 7.32 2.01 5.31
C LEU A 216 7.28 3.48 5.75
N ASP A 217 7.50 3.74 7.03
CA ASP A 217 7.93 5.07 7.48
C ASP A 217 9.40 5.29 7.07
N HIS A 218 9.57 6.00 5.95
CA HIS A 218 10.90 6.30 5.40
C HIS A 218 11.75 7.19 6.31
N THR A 219 11.12 7.95 7.22
CA THR A 219 11.82 8.87 8.14
C THR A 219 12.41 8.11 9.32
N LYS A 220 11.58 7.31 9.99
CA LYS A 220 11.97 6.52 11.17
C LYS A 220 12.52 5.14 10.78
N ARG A 221 12.38 4.74 9.51
CA ARG A 221 12.80 3.45 8.95
C ARG A 221 12.15 2.27 9.68
N VAL A 222 10.82 2.37 9.77
CA VAL A 222 9.97 1.39 10.45
C VAL A 222 8.95 0.86 9.46
N LEU A 223 8.88 -0.47 9.31
CA LEU A 223 7.79 -1.15 8.62
C LEU A 223 6.57 -1.23 9.54
N TYR A 224 5.41 -1.06 8.95
CA TYR A 224 4.10 -1.32 9.54
C TYR A 224 3.36 -2.29 8.64
N TRP A 225 2.64 -3.26 9.21
CA TRP A 225 1.81 -4.17 8.42
C TRP A 225 0.59 -4.63 9.19
N THR A 226 -0.48 -4.92 8.46
CA THR A 226 -1.65 -5.61 8.97
C THR A 226 -1.43 -7.11 8.98
N ASP A 227 -1.95 -7.78 9.99
CA ASP A 227 -1.99 -9.24 10.04
C ASP A 227 -3.43 -9.68 10.31
N ARG A 228 -3.99 -10.49 9.41
CA ARG A 228 -5.40 -10.89 9.48
C ARG A 228 -5.64 -12.24 10.13
N GLY A 229 -4.59 -12.98 10.50
CA GLY A 229 -4.70 -14.27 11.16
C GLY A 229 -5.40 -14.21 12.52
N ASP A 230 -5.52 -15.34 13.19
CA ASP A 230 -6.18 -15.43 14.47
C ASP A 230 -5.40 -14.77 15.62
N PRO A 231 -6.10 -14.19 16.62
CA PRO A 231 -5.46 -13.72 17.85
C PRO A 231 -4.70 -14.84 18.58
N PRO A 232 -3.67 -14.52 19.40
CA PRO A 232 -3.30 -13.16 19.83
C PRO A 232 -2.34 -12.41 18.89
N ARG A 233 -1.73 -13.08 17.91
CA ARG A 233 -0.72 -12.47 17.02
C ARG A 233 -1.32 -11.95 15.71
N GLY A 234 -2.50 -12.41 15.34
CA GLY A 234 -3.28 -11.94 14.19
C GLY A 234 -4.42 -11.01 14.59
N ASN A 235 -5.11 -10.47 13.60
CA ASN A 235 -6.06 -9.37 13.73
C ASN A 235 -5.42 -8.14 14.37
N THR A 236 -4.22 -7.79 13.88
CA THR A 236 -3.32 -6.80 14.49
C THR A 236 -2.72 -5.87 13.44
N VAL A 237 -2.20 -4.71 13.90
CA VAL A 237 -1.14 -3.97 13.22
C VAL A 237 0.15 -4.20 13.96
N ASN A 238 1.19 -4.49 13.21
CA ASN A 238 2.54 -4.75 13.71
C ASN A 238 3.51 -3.73 13.17
N ARG A 239 4.63 -3.53 13.87
CA ARG A 239 5.74 -2.71 13.36
C ARG A 239 7.10 -3.30 13.71
N ALA A 240 8.11 -2.96 12.90
CA ALA A 240 9.50 -3.31 13.16
C ALA A 240 10.47 -2.34 12.49
N SER A 241 11.60 -2.04 13.14
CA SER A 241 12.70 -1.31 12.49
C SER A 241 13.36 -2.16 11.42
N ILE A 242 13.65 -1.56 10.26
CA ILE A 242 14.39 -2.23 9.18
C ILE A 242 15.90 -2.16 9.34
N ASP A 243 16.41 -1.22 10.13
CA ASP A 243 17.83 -1.04 10.40
C ASP A 243 18.27 -1.88 11.63
N ASN A 244 17.44 -1.92 12.67
CA ASN A 244 17.66 -2.68 13.90
C ASN A 244 16.52 -3.69 14.06
N LYS A 245 16.49 -4.69 13.18
CA LYS A 245 15.45 -5.72 13.17
C LYS A 245 15.35 -6.41 14.53
N PRO A 246 14.19 -6.34 15.22
CA PRO A 246 13.96 -7.09 16.45
C PRO A 246 13.80 -8.58 16.15
N VAL A 247 13.89 -9.42 17.17
CA VAL A 247 13.60 -10.87 17.06
C VAL A 247 12.13 -11.08 16.74
N GLU A 248 11.25 -10.38 17.45
CA GLU A 248 9.80 -10.37 17.23
C GLU A 248 9.32 -8.96 16.87
N PRO A 249 8.31 -8.83 16.01
CA PRO A 249 7.68 -7.54 15.76
C PRO A 249 6.90 -7.03 16.97
N GLU A 250 6.74 -5.73 17.06
CA GLU A 250 5.89 -5.09 18.06
C GLU A 250 4.45 -5.02 17.52
N ILE A 251 3.48 -5.51 18.31
CA ILE A 251 2.05 -5.36 18.03
C ILE A 251 1.61 -4.00 18.58
N VAL A 252 1.06 -3.13 17.72
CA VAL A 252 0.65 -1.78 18.09
C VAL A 252 -0.87 -1.56 18.08
N VAL A 253 -1.61 -2.35 17.30
CA VAL A 253 -3.08 -2.37 17.30
C VAL A 253 -3.55 -3.81 17.38
N THR A 254 -4.63 -4.06 18.11
CA THR A 254 -5.23 -5.39 18.26
C THR A 254 -6.73 -5.34 17.96
N HIS A 255 -7.39 -6.51 17.97
CA HIS A 255 -8.85 -6.63 17.85
C HIS A 255 -9.44 -6.15 16.51
N LEU A 256 -8.63 -6.12 15.43
CA LEU A 256 -9.16 -5.97 14.09
C LEU A 256 -10.03 -7.19 13.72
N MET A 257 -10.88 -7.03 12.70
CA MET A 257 -11.69 -8.13 12.18
C MET A 257 -11.26 -8.44 10.74
N GLU A 258 -10.19 -9.24 10.60
CA GLU A 258 -9.44 -9.46 9.36
C GLU A 258 -8.85 -8.13 8.82
N GLY A 259 -7.80 -7.62 9.48
CA GLY A 259 -7.11 -6.39 9.06
C GLY A 259 -6.53 -6.52 7.66
N ILE A 260 -6.85 -5.57 6.77
CA ILE A 260 -6.45 -5.60 5.36
C ILE A 260 -5.53 -4.43 5.02
N GLY A 261 -6.06 -3.23 4.82
CA GLY A 261 -5.30 -2.08 4.34
C GLY A 261 -4.73 -1.24 5.47
N ILE A 262 -3.57 -0.63 5.23
CA ILE A 262 -2.96 0.35 6.14
C ILE A 262 -2.46 1.55 5.35
N ALA A 263 -2.67 2.76 5.87
CA ALA A 263 -2.13 4.00 5.33
C ALA A 263 -1.50 4.83 6.44
N LEU A 264 -0.33 5.41 6.18
CA LEU A 264 0.42 6.21 7.14
C LEU A 264 0.31 7.71 6.83
N ASP A 265 -0.05 8.51 7.84
CA ASP A 265 0.09 9.95 7.89
C ASP A 265 1.27 10.29 8.82
N ILE A 266 2.48 10.09 8.29
CA ILE A 266 3.73 10.22 9.04
C ILE A 266 3.91 11.61 9.65
N PRO A 267 3.64 12.74 8.92
CA PRO A 267 3.79 14.07 9.48
C PRO A 267 2.91 14.34 10.70
N ASN A 268 1.75 13.72 10.80
CA ASN A 268 0.80 13.89 11.90
C ASN A 268 0.82 12.73 12.91
N ASP A 269 1.83 11.82 12.81
CA ASP A 269 2.00 10.66 13.69
C ASP A 269 0.73 9.80 13.76
N ARG A 270 0.12 9.48 12.60
CA ARG A 270 -1.14 8.74 12.50
C ARG A 270 -1.07 7.60 11.50
N MET A 271 -1.88 6.59 11.73
CA MET A 271 -2.22 5.54 10.77
C MET A 271 -3.73 5.37 10.66
N PHE A 272 -4.15 4.83 9.52
CA PHE A 272 -5.53 4.43 9.23
C PHE A 272 -5.52 2.98 8.76
N VAL A 273 -6.46 2.20 9.24
CA VAL A 273 -6.53 0.76 8.97
C VAL A 273 -7.95 0.38 8.58
N THR A 274 -8.07 -0.46 7.57
CA THR A 274 -9.33 -1.08 7.19
C THR A 274 -9.35 -2.55 7.58
N ASP A 275 -10.52 -3.07 7.89
CA ASP A 275 -10.74 -4.51 8.05
C ASP A 275 -11.84 -5.03 7.12
N PHE A 276 -11.85 -6.36 6.96
CA PHE A 276 -12.79 -7.01 6.06
C PHE A 276 -14.24 -7.02 6.57
N ALA A 277 -14.44 -6.79 7.87
CA ALA A 277 -15.78 -6.60 8.45
C ALA A 277 -16.36 -5.19 8.18
N GLY A 278 -15.57 -4.31 7.56
CA GLY A 278 -16.04 -2.99 7.12
C GLY A 278 -15.81 -1.88 8.12
N SER A 279 -14.80 -2.01 8.95
CA SER A 279 -14.40 -0.96 9.88
C SER A 279 -13.24 -0.14 9.34
N ILE A 280 -13.17 1.13 9.79
CA ILE A 280 -12.00 1.98 9.61
C ILE A 280 -11.56 2.47 10.97
N TYR A 281 -10.30 2.19 11.29
CA TYR A 281 -9.65 2.58 12.52
C TYR A 281 -8.64 3.69 12.27
N SER A 282 -8.42 4.53 13.28
CA SER A 282 -7.25 5.41 13.32
C SER A 282 -6.53 5.26 14.65
N ALA A 283 -5.21 5.32 14.62
CA ALA A 283 -4.36 5.33 15.81
C ALA A 283 -3.13 6.22 15.55
N ARG A 284 -2.37 6.51 16.60
CA ARG A 284 -1.00 7.01 16.42
C ARG A 284 -0.10 5.89 15.88
N LEU A 285 1.07 6.25 15.36
CA LEU A 285 2.04 5.28 14.86
C LEU A 285 2.61 4.34 15.95
N ASP A 286 2.44 4.69 17.23
CA ASP A 286 2.75 3.84 18.38
C ASP A 286 1.56 2.98 18.86
N GLY A 287 0.42 3.05 18.16
CA GLY A 287 -0.83 2.37 18.49
C GLY A 287 -1.71 3.10 19.50
N SER A 288 -1.19 4.13 20.18
CA SER A 288 -1.99 4.85 21.17
C SER A 288 -3.13 5.65 20.51
N GLY A 289 -4.18 5.95 21.29
CA GLY A 289 -5.32 6.73 20.81
C GLY A 289 -6.12 6.02 19.71
N GLU A 290 -6.06 4.69 19.65
CA GLU A 290 -6.87 3.87 18.74
C GLU A 290 -8.36 4.18 18.90
N ARG A 291 -9.03 4.32 17.76
CA ARG A 291 -10.48 4.44 17.67
C ARG A 291 -11.00 3.86 16.38
N ASN A 292 -12.08 3.13 16.44
CA ASN A 292 -12.88 2.77 15.29
C ASN A 292 -13.90 3.90 15.05
N PHE A 293 -13.88 4.56 13.89
CA PHE A 293 -14.76 5.68 13.59
C PHE A 293 -15.78 5.41 12.48
N LEU A 294 -15.63 4.29 11.76
CA LEU A 294 -16.63 3.79 10.81
C LEU A 294 -16.79 2.28 10.96
N TYR A 295 -18.02 1.79 10.88
CA TYR A 295 -18.40 0.38 11.08
C TYR A 295 -19.29 -0.11 9.94
N ALA A 296 -19.23 -1.41 9.65
CA ALA A 296 -20.15 -2.10 8.74
C ALA A 296 -20.29 -1.43 7.36
N GLN A 297 -19.18 -0.97 6.81
CA GLN A 297 -19.13 -0.25 5.53
C GLN A 297 -18.97 -1.18 4.31
N GLY A 298 -19.34 -2.45 4.42
CA GLY A 298 -19.08 -3.49 3.43
C GLY A 298 -17.73 -4.18 3.67
N ASN A 299 -17.23 -4.93 2.71
CA ASN A 299 -15.91 -5.57 2.84
C ASN A 299 -14.84 -4.58 2.37
N LEU A 300 -14.16 -3.96 3.31
CA LEU A 300 -13.12 -2.98 2.99
C LEU A 300 -11.78 -3.68 2.73
N THR A 301 -11.02 -3.10 1.79
CA THR A 301 -9.68 -3.58 1.42
C THR A 301 -8.66 -2.45 1.51
N GLY A 302 -8.03 -2.05 0.42
CA GLY A 302 -7.01 -1.01 0.43
C GLY A 302 -7.51 0.36 0.90
N ILE A 303 -6.62 1.09 1.53
CA ILE A 303 -6.82 2.46 1.99
C ILE A 303 -5.59 3.29 1.64
N ALA A 304 -5.79 4.54 1.22
CA ALA A 304 -4.71 5.49 1.02
C ALA A 304 -5.03 6.81 1.71
N TYR A 305 -4.01 7.45 2.27
CA TYR A 305 -4.07 8.79 2.81
C TYR A 305 -3.39 9.78 1.85
N ALA A 306 -3.99 10.95 1.65
CA ALA A 306 -3.40 11.99 0.84
C ALA A 306 -3.82 13.39 1.32
N GLU A 307 -2.90 14.35 1.24
CA GLU A 307 -3.17 15.78 1.45
C GLU A 307 -3.48 16.44 0.11
N ILE A 308 -4.77 16.67 -0.16
CA ILE A 308 -5.24 17.24 -1.43
C ILE A 308 -5.17 18.77 -1.36
N PRO A 309 -4.45 19.45 -2.28
CA PRO A 309 -4.45 20.91 -2.34
C PRO A 309 -5.87 21.45 -2.52
N LYS A 310 -6.26 22.46 -1.72
CA LYS A 310 -7.51 23.19 -1.97
C LYS A 310 -7.36 23.97 -3.27
N GLU A 311 -8.29 23.78 -4.19
CA GLU A 311 -8.44 24.68 -5.33
C GLU A 311 -8.70 26.10 -4.81
N ARG A 312 -8.05 27.07 -5.43
CA ARG A 312 -8.23 28.50 -5.09
C ARG A 312 -9.50 29.07 -5.68
#